data_e39b43e16d4e02afa39e1163dca8e514
#
_entry.id   e39b43e16d4e02afa39e1163dca8e514
#
_cell.length_a   1.000
_cell.length_b   1.000
_cell.length_c   1.000
_cell.angle_alpha   90.00
_cell.angle_beta   90.00
_cell.angle_gamma   90.00
#
_symmetry.space_group_name_H-M   'P 1'
#
loop_
_entity.id
_entity.type
_entity.pdbx_description
1 polymer ?
#
loop_
_entity_poly.entity_id
_entity_poly.type
_entity_poly.pdbx_seq_one_letter_code
_entity_poly.pdbx_strand_id
1 'polypeptide(L)'
;MAENTKNVEFKNPHPELPVREPILKLGKMVTDRAAIKLGLEKLTADDPEYWGLAAICTDEMAEVALKMGVRKPKTLPELVKITGMDEKYLEELLNKMAFNGVIEYNWENPKHEKQYVLPMFVPGSAEFANMNDAVLEEHPEMGRFFERMSRIPLEGLTHMVPPGGAGIGMHVIPVQKEVDMCNEAISLEKISYWLDKYEGKYAASPCSCRKSRKTYDEGCADDPEGWCIAIGDMADYVVETQKDGRYICLLYTSPSPRDYAAS
;
A
#
# COMPACT_ATOMS: atom_id res chain seq x y z
N MET A 1 -14.88 -19.11 -16.80
CA MET A 1 -13.94 -18.45 -15.86
C MET A 1 -14.61 -17.63 -14.75
N ALA A 2 -15.93 -17.61 -14.63
CA ALA A 2 -16.63 -16.80 -13.60
C ALA A 2 -17.11 -17.61 -12.37
N GLU A 3 -16.91 -18.92 -12.32
CA GLU A 3 -17.47 -19.76 -11.25
C GLU A 3 -16.55 -19.96 -10.03
N ASN A 4 -15.25 -19.69 -10.15
CA ASN A 4 -14.31 -19.96 -9.06
C ASN A 4 -14.15 -18.80 -8.06
N THR A 5 -14.81 -17.66 -8.31
CA THR A 5 -14.67 -16.46 -7.48
C THR A 5 -15.61 -16.42 -6.27
N LYS A 6 -16.57 -17.33 -6.16
CA LYS A 6 -17.66 -17.25 -5.17
C LYS A 6 -17.37 -17.90 -3.81
N ASN A 7 -16.27 -18.66 -3.67
CA ASN A 7 -16.05 -19.47 -2.47
C ASN A 7 -14.69 -19.26 -1.78
N VAL A 8 -14.00 -18.16 -2.01
CA VAL A 8 -12.80 -17.86 -1.23
C VAL A 8 -13.23 -17.31 0.12
N GLU A 9 -13.05 -18.12 1.14
CA GLU A 9 -13.36 -17.76 2.51
C GLU A 9 -12.25 -16.87 3.07
N PHE A 10 -12.54 -15.57 3.21
CA PHE A 10 -11.59 -14.57 3.72
C PHE A 10 -11.65 -14.44 5.24
N LYS A 11 -11.60 -15.56 5.93
CA LYS A 11 -11.57 -15.59 7.39
C LYS A 11 -10.15 -15.41 7.91
N ASN A 12 -10.07 -15.06 9.18
CA ASN A 12 -8.81 -15.06 9.91
C ASN A 12 -8.10 -16.41 9.73
N PRO A 13 -6.86 -16.45 9.23
CA PRO A 13 -6.11 -17.68 9.07
C PRO A 13 -5.74 -18.32 10.42
N HIS A 14 -5.80 -17.57 11.53
CA HIS A 14 -5.44 -17.99 12.88
C HIS A 14 -6.56 -17.69 13.90
N PRO A 15 -7.76 -18.27 13.72
CA PRO A 15 -8.91 -18.01 14.60
C PRO A 15 -8.72 -18.53 16.02
N GLU A 16 -7.75 -19.42 16.25
CA GLU A 16 -7.37 -19.96 17.55
C GLU A 16 -6.57 -18.99 18.40
N LEU A 17 -5.96 -17.96 17.79
CA LEU A 17 -5.19 -16.97 18.52
C LEU A 17 -6.10 -15.93 19.19
N PRO A 18 -5.73 -15.46 20.39
CA PRO A 18 -6.51 -14.43 21.06
C PRO A 18 -6.49 -13.11 20.27
N VAL A 19 -7.64 -12.44 20.24
CA VAL A 19 -7.75 -11.14 19.57
C VAL A 19 -6.92 -10.09 20.32
N ARG A 20 -6.05 -9.44 19.57
CA ARG A 20 -5.14 -8.40 20.05
C ARG A 20 -5.78 -7.03 19.90
N GLU A 21 -6.21 -6.44 21.00
CA GLU A 21 -6.98 -5.19 21.03
C GLU A 21 -6.24 -3.98 20.40
N PRO A 22 -4.93 -3.76 20.59
CA PRO A 22 -4.19 -2.69 19.90
C PRO A 22 -4.26 -2.82 18.38
N ILE A 23 -4.13 -4.04 17.87
CA ILE A 23 -4.20 -4.33 16.43
C ILE A 23 -5.60 -4.08 15.88
N LEU A 24 -6.64 -4.50 16.62
CA LEU A 24 -8.02 -4.26 16.21
C LEU A 24 -8.33 -2.75 16.14
N LYS A 25 -7.83 -1.97 17.09
CA LYS A 25 -7.93 -0.50 17.07
C LYS A 25 -7.18 0.11 15.89
N LEU A 26 -5.98 -0.38 15.63
CA LEU A 26 -5.18 0.07 14.49
C LEU A 26 -5.91 -0.23 13.16
N GLY A 27 -6.42 -1.45 12.98
CA GLY A 27 -7.19 -1.83 11.80
C GLY A 27 -8.40 -0.92 11.56
N LYS A 28 -9.13 -0.58 12.61
CA LYS A 28 -10.24 0.40 12.55
C LYS A 28 -9.78 1.80 12.13
N MET A 29 -8.60 2.21 12.56
CA MET A 29 -8.06 3.53 12.27
C MET A 29 -7.58 3.65 10.83
N VAL A 30 -6.93 2.62 10.28
CA VAL A 30 -6.32 2.64 8.95
C VAL A 30 -7.23 2.13 7.84
N THR A 31 -8.42 1.59 8.16
CA THR A 31 -9.35 1.10 7.14
C THR A 31 -9.82 2.23 6.23
N ASP A 32 -9.91 1.95 4.94
CA ASP A 32 -10.49 2.81 3.92
C ASP A 32 -12.01 2.57 3.74
N ARG A 33 -12.55 1.52 4.37
CA ARG A 33 -13.98 1.19 4.26
C ARG A 33 -14.87 2.29 4.87
N ALA A 34 -15.56 3.01 4.00
CA ALA A 34 -16.40 4.13 4.42
C ALA A 34 -17.50 3.71 5.39
N ALA A 35 -18.07 2.51 5.22
CA ALA A 35 -19.10 1.98 6.11
C ALA A 35 -18.60 1.84 7.56
N ILE A 36 -17.39 1.35 7.76
CA ILE A 36 -16.79 1.26 9.11
C ILE A 36 -16.52 2.64 9.69
N LYS A 37 -16.00 3.57 8.89
CA LYS A 37 -15.75 4.96 9.33
C LYS A 37 -17.03 5.69 9.74
N LEU A 38 -18.14 5.36 9.10
CA LEU A 38 -19.47 5.87 9.45
C LEU A 38 -20.13 5.10 10.60
N GLY A 39 -19.48 4.07 11.14
CA GLY A 39 -20.01 3.24 12.22
C GLY A 39 -21.13 2.28 11.80
N LEU A 40 -21.35 2.08 10.50
CA LEU A 40 -22.37 1.20 9.95
C LEU A 40 -21.97 -0.27 9.94
N GLU A 41 -20.68 -0.55 9.99
CA GLU A 41 -20.10 -1.88 10.02
C GLU A 41 -19.00 -1.94 11.08
N LYS A 42 -18.88 -3.08 11.76
CA LYS A 42 -17.83 -3.30 12.76
C LYS A 42 -16.69 -4.10 12.13
N LEU A 43 -15.48 -3.63 12.32
CA LEU A 43 -14.30 -4.42 12.03
C LEU A 43 -14.11 -5.49 13.11
N THR A 44 -13.89 -6.72 12.68
CA THR A 44 -13.73 -7.91 13.52
C THR A 44 -12.37 -8.57 13.30
N ALA A 45 -12.08 -9.62 14.06
CA ALA A 45 -10.86 -10.40 13.88
C ALA A 45 -10.83 -11.20 12.55
N ASP A 46 -11.97 -11.38 11.89
CA ASP A 46 -12.05 -12.04 10.57
C ASP A 46 -11.76 -11.09 9.40
N ASP A 47 -11.60 -9.80 9.69
CA ASP A 47 -11.33 -8.82 8.66
C ASP A 47 -9.83 -8.72 8.33
N PRO A 48 -9.45 -8.57 7.03
CA PRO A 48 -8.05 -8.50 6.60
C PRO A 48 -7.26 -7.39 7.30
N GLU A 49 -7.89 -6.27 7.61
CA GLU A 49 -7.26 -5.15 8.32
C GLU A 49 -6.86 -5.53 9.75
N TYR A 50 -7.48 -6.55 10.34
CA TYR A 50 -7.04 -7.10 11.61
C TYR A 50 -5.97 -8.17 11.42
N TRP A 51 -6.29 -9.30 10.75
CA TRP A 51 -5.37 -10.42 10.71
C TRP A 51 -4.11 -10.14 9.88
N GLY A 52 -4.21 -9.29 8.84
CA GLY A 52 -3.06 -8.83 8.10
C GLY A 52 -2.10 -8.00 8.96
N LEU A 53 -2.62 -7.03 9.72
CA LEU A 53 -1.79 -6.28 10.67
C LEU A 53 -1.30 -7.16 11.82
N ALA A 54 -2.09 -8.12 12.28
CA ALA A 54 -1.69 -9.03 13.35
C ALA A 54 -0.48 -9.91 12.97
N ALA A 55 -0.32 -10.20 11.69
CA ALA A 55 0.82 -10.93 11.17
C ALA A 55 2.13 -10.11 11.24
N ILE A 56 2.08 -8.84 10.85
CA ILE A 56 3.28 -8.01 10.62
C ILE A 56 3.57 -7.00 11.75
N CYS A 57 2.67 -6.86 12.73
CA CYS A 57 2.70 -5.80 13.73
C CYS A 57 2.64 -6.37 15.14
N THR A 58 3.56 -5.97 16.02
CA THR A 58 3.46 -6.26 17.47
C THR A 58 2.47 -5.30 18.13
N ASP A 59 2.04 -5.60 19.35
CA ASP A 59 1.15 -4.71 20.12
C ASP A 59 1.81 -3.35 20.38
N GLU A 60 3.10 -3.33 20.67
CA GLU A 60 3.88 -2.11 20.85
C GLU A 60 3.96 -1.28 19.56
N MET A 61 4.20 -1.91 18.42
CA MET A 61 4.14 -1.23 17.12
C MET A 61 2.76 -0.61 16.86
N ALA A 62 1.69 -1.34 17.18
CA ALA A 62 0.34 -0.83 17.03
C ALA A 62 0.07 0.36 17.94
N GLU A 63 0.54 0.34 19.19
CA GLU A 63 0.40 1.47 20.12
C GLU A 63 1.14 2.72 19.63
N VAL A 64 2.34 2.55 19.06
CA VAL A 64 3.08 3.65 18.41
C VAL A 64 2.31 4.17 17.20
N ALA A 65 1.87 3.28 16.30
CA ALA A 65 1.10 3.64 15.10
C ALA A 65 -0.19 4.40 15.44
N LEU A 66 -0.91 3.99 16.49
CA LEU A 66 -2.12 4.67 16.97
C LEU A 66 -1.86 6.12 17.37
N LYS A 67 -0.67 6.44 17.89
CA LYS A 67 -0.27 7.81 18.25
C LYS A 67 0.15 8.65 17.04
N MET A 68 0.53 8.03 15.93
CA MET A 68 0.95 8.73 14.72
C MET A 68 -0.21 9.45 14.03
N GLY A 69 -1.35 8.78 13.90
CA GLY A 69 -2.48 9.24 13.10
C GLY A 69 -2.26 9.04 11.60
N VAL A 70 -3.32 8.64 10.90
CA VAL A 70 -3.25 8.29 9.47
C VAL A 70 -2.91 9.49 8.61
N ARG A 71 -1.97 9.32 7.69
CA ARG A 71 -1.50 10.35 6.74
C ARG A 71 -0.99 11.64 7.39
N LYS A 72 -0.45 11.55 8.61
CA LYS A 72 0.14 12.67 9.33
C LYS A 72 1.64 12.44 9.50
N PRO A 73 2.47 12.98 8.60
CA PRO A 73 3.92 12.84 8.71
C PRO A 73 4.44 13.36 10.06
N LYS A 74 5.40 12.64 10.64
CA LYS A 74 6.06 13.01 11.89
C LYS A 74 7.53 12.64 11.86
N THR A 75 8.37 13.55 12.31
CA THR A 75 9.79 13.32 12.50
C THR A 75 10.05 12.47 13.75
N LEU A 76 11.23 11.87 13.85
CA LEU A 76 11.63 11.09 15.02
C LEU A 76 11.51 11.88 16.33
N PRO A 77 12.01 13.15 16.45
CA PRO A 77 11.84 13.92 17.67
C PRO A 77 10.37 14.19 18.07
N GLU A 78 9.50 14.37 17.10
CA GLU A 78 8.06 14.51 17.36
C GLU A 78 7.45 13.21 17.90
N LEU A 79 7.87 12.07 17.35
CA LEU A 79 7.42 10.75 17.82
C LEU A 79 7.96 10.42 19.20
N VAL A 80 9.22 10.74 19.52
CA VAL A 80 9.78 10.64 20.87
C VAL A 80 8.93 11.42 21.86
N LYS A 81 8.58 12.66 21.52
CA LYS A 81 7.75 13.51 22.40
C LYS A 81 6.35 12.93 22.64
N ILE A 82 5.75 12.31 21.62
CA ILE A 82 4.38 11.78 21.70
C ILE A 82 4.35 10.43 22.40
N THR A 83 5.38 9.59 22.19
CA THR A 83 5.45 8.24 22.75
C THR A 83 6.05 8.23 24.15
N GLY A 84 7.00 9.12 24.42
CA GLY A 84 7.83 9.12 25.63
C GLY A 84 8.90 8.02 25.64
N MET A 85 9.15 7.38 24.49
CA MET A 85 10.12 6.30 24.36
C MET A 85 11.54 6.84 24.20
N ASP A 86 12.54 6.02 24.51
CA ASP A 86 13.93 6.30 24.17
C ASP A 86 14.11 6.47 22.67
N GLU A 87 14.85 7.48 22.24
CA GLU A 87 14.99 7.85 20.83
C GLU A 87 15.57 6.73 19.98
N LYS A 88 16.65 6.10 20.46
CA LYS A 88 17.31 5.03 19.71
C LYS A 88 16.42 3.80 19.58
N TYR A 89 15.78 3.42 20.68
CA TYR A 89 14.85 2.29 20.69
C TYR A 89 13.66 2.54 19.75
N LEU A 90 13.10 3.75 19.79
CA LEU A 90 11.98 4.13 18.91
C LEU A 90 12.39 4.11 17.44
N GLU A 91 13.60 4.61 17.11
CA GLU A 91 14.12 4.58 15.74
C GLU A 91 14.26 3.13 15.22
N GLU A 92 14.81 2.23 16.03
CA GLU A 92 14.91 0.81 15.69
C GLU A 92 13.53 0.18 15.47
N LEU A 93 12.56 0.53 16.32
CA LEU A 93 11.18 0.07 16.19
C LEU A 93 10.51 0.59 14.92
N LEU A 94 10.66 1.89 14.62
CA LEU A 94 10.12 2.51 13.41
C LEU A 94 10.73 1.93 12.13
N ASN A 95 12.03 1.65 12.14
CA ASN A 95 12.69 1.00 11.00
C ASN A 95 12.14 -0.43 10.79
N LYS A 96 11.88 -1.17 11.85
CA LYS A 96 11.24 -2.49 11.76
C LYS A 96 9.79 -2.39 11.28
N MET A 97 9.04 -1.39 11.74
CA MET A 97 7.67 -1.13 11.25
C MET A 97 7.68 -0.78 9.76
N ALA A 98 8.64 0.00 9.30
CA ALA A 98 8.79 0.35 7.89
C ALA A 98 9.19 -0.86 7.03
N PHE A 99 10.09 -1.71 7.51
CA PHE A 99 10.48 -2.95 6.83
C PHE A 99 9.30 -3.92 6.71
N ASN A 100 8.48 -4.04 7.74
CA ASN A 100 7.29 -4.89 7.74
C ASN A 100 6.14 -4.30 6.90
N GLY A 101 6.25 -3.05 6.45
CA GLY A 101 5.20 -2.37 5.68
C GLY A 101 4.10 -1.73 6.52
N VAL A 102 4.22 -1.71 7.85
CA VAL A 102 3.22 -1.07 8.74
C VAL A 102 3.16 0.43 8.53
N ILE A 103 4.32 1.07 8.33
CA ILE A 103 4.48 2.50 8.05
C ILE A 103 5.39 2.72 6.85
N GLU A 104 5.31 3.91 6.27
CA GLU A 104 6.22 4.42 5.25
C GLU A 104 7.04 5.59 5.80
N TYR A 105 8.05 6.03 5.08
CA TYR A 105 8.78 7.26 5.36
C TYR A 105 9.19 7.99 4.09
N ASN A 106 9.41 9.29 4.21
CA ASN A 106 9.87 10.16 3.15
C ASN A 106 10.66 11.35 3.75
N TRP A 107 11.15 12.23 2.89
CA TRP A 107 11.83 13.47 3.25
C TRP A 107 11.11 14.70 2.68
N GLU A 108 9.84 14.59 2.36
CA GLU A 108 9.02 15.61 1.71
C GLU A 108 8.60 16.72 2.69
N ASN A 109 9.59 17.38 3.27
CA ASN A 109 9.37 18.57 4.10
C ASN A 109 10.45 19.64 3.81
N PRO A 110 10.21 20.91 4.17
CA PRO A 110 11.14 22.01 3.85
C PRO A 110 12.56 21.85 4.40
N LYS A 111 12.74 21.04 5.43
CA LYS A 111 14.05 20.78 6.05
C LYS A 111 14.73 19.54 5.51
N HIS A 112 14.03 18.78 4.67
CA HIS A 112 14.52 17.52 4.13
C HIS A 112 14.90 16.49 5.22
N GLU A 113 14.14 16.52 6.31
CA GLU A 113 14.29 15.58 7.43
C GLU A 113 13.45 14.33 7.19
N LYS A 114 13.96 13.15 7.62
CA LYS A 114 13.20 11.90 7.55
C LYS A 114 11.95 12.02 8.42
N GLN A 115 10.79 11.74 7.84
CA GLN A 115 9.50 11.72 8.52
C GLN A 115 8.77 10.40 8.25
N TYR A 116 8.14 9.87 9.27
CA TYR A 116 7.41 8.62 9.23
C TYR A 116 5.92 8.88 9.07
N VAL A 117 5.26 8.05 8.31
CA VAL A 117 3.83 8.20 7.98
C VAL A 117 3.12 6.87 8.21
N LEU A 118 2.02 6.90 8.94
CA LEU A 118 1.11 5.78 9.00
C LEU A 118 0.18 5.88 7.78
N PRO A 119 0.27 4.97 6.80
CA PRO A 119 -0.62 4.98 5.66
C PRO A 119 -2.01 4.45 6.02
N MET A 120 -2.93 4.44 5.06
CA MET A 120 -4.12 3.60 5.13
C MET A 120 -3.71 2.13 4.99
N PHE A 121 -4.62 1.22 5.28
CA PHE A 121 -4.34 -0.20 5.06
C PHE A 121 -4.21 -0.50 3.56
N VAL A 122 -5.15 0.00 2.75
CA VAL A 122 -5.12 -0.03 1.28
C VAL A 122 -5.60 1.33 0.75
N PRO A 123 -4.87 2.02 -0.11
CA PRO A 123 -3.48 1.75 -0.52
C PRO A 123 -2.49 2.11 0.61
N GLY A 124 -1.56 1.24 0.89
CA GLY A 124 -0.51 1.49 1.90
C GLY A 124 0.06 0.24 2.56
N SER A 125 -0.21 0.03 3.87
CA SER A 125 0.47 -1.01 4.67
C SER A 125 0.39 -2.40 4.04
N ALA A 126 -0.73 -2.72 3.46
CA ALA A 126 -0.95 -4.02 2.87
C ALA A 126 -0.13 -4.23 1.58
N GLU A 127 -0.03 -3.20 0.73
CA GLU A 127 0.83 -3.26 -0.45
C GLU A 127 2.30 -3.38 -0.06
N PHE A 128 2.75 -2.57 0.89
CA PHE A 128 4.16 -2.57 1.30
C PHE A 128 4.58 -3.92 1.89
N ALA A 129 3.75 -4.50 2.77
CA ALA A 129 4.01 -5.83 3.31
C ALA A 129 4.01 -6.90 2.21
N ASN A 130 3.05 -6.85 1.29
CA ASN A 130 2.93 -7.83 0.22
C ASN A 130 3.98 -7.69 -0.89
N MET A 131 4.63 -6.54 -1.00
CA MET A 131 5.77 -6.32 -1.90
C MET A 131 7.09 -6.88 -1.33
N ASN A 132 7.16 -7.12 -0.02
CA ASN A 132 8.35 -7.59 0.66
C ASN A 132 8.38 -9.12 0.75
N ASP A 133 9.28 -9.77 -0.01
CA ASP A 133 9.39 -11.22 -0.04
C ASP A 133 9.77 -11.81 1.32
N ALA A 134 10.61 -11.11 2.09
CA ALA A 134 10.97 -11.58 3.43
C ALA A 134 9.75 -11.61 4.38
N VAL A 135 8.85 -10.64 4.26
CA VAL A 135 7.59 -10.62 5.01
C VAL A 135 6.66 -11.72 4.54
N LEU A 136 6.56 -11.96 3.23
CA LEU A 136 5.71 -13.02 2.68
C LEU A 136 6.23 -14.43 2.97
N GLU A 137 7.54 -14.62 3.06
CA GLU A 137 8.15 -15.90 3.48
C GLU A 137 7.77 -16.24 4.93
N GLU A 138 7.74 -15.24 5.82
CA GLU A 138 7.36 -15.41 7.23
C GLU A 138 5.83 -15.43 7.42
N HIS A 139 5.09 -14.64 6.64
CA HIS A 139 3.66 -14.41 6.74
C HIS A 139 2.94 -14.60 5.39
N PRO A 140 2.87 -15.83 4.86
CA PRO A 140 2.30 -16.10 3.54
C PRO A 140 0.81 -15.73 3.43
N GLU A 141 0.09 -15.63 4.55
CA GLU A 141 -1.29 -15.16 4.62
C GLU A 141 -1.45 -13.73 4.09
N MET A 142 -0.40 -12.90 4.16
CA MET A 142 -0.44 -11.55 3.61
C MET A 142 -0.74 -11.51 2.11
N GLY A 143 -0.37 -12.53 1.35
CA GLY A 143 -0.73 -12.65 -0.05
C GLY A 143 -2.23 -12.74 -0.30
N ARG A 144 -3.04 -13.06 0.69
CA ARG A 144 -4.48 -13.28 0.56
C ARG A 144 -5.35 -12.06 0.83
N PHE A 145 -4.83 -11.05 1.52
CA PHE A 145 -5.69 -9.94 1.96
C PHE A 145 -6.24 -9.09 0.80
N PHE A 146 -5.51 -8.95 -0.31
CA PHE A 146 -5.96 -8.19 -1.47
C PHE A 146 -7.20 -8.74 -2.15
N GLU A 147 -7.42 -10.04 -2.02
CA GLU A 147 -8.52 -10.71 -2.71
C GLU A 147 -9.89 -10.19 -2.27
N ARG A 148 -10.04 -9.89 -0.99
CA ARG A 148 -11.30 -9.30 -0.51
C ARG A 148 -11.57 -7.94 -1.17
N MET A 149 -10.54 -7.08 -1.24
CA MET A 149 -10.66 -5.75 -1.81
C MET A 149 -10.94 -5.79 -3.31
N SER A 150 -10.25 -6.67 -4.05
CA SER A 150 -10.41 -6.80 -5.50
C SER A 150 -11.71 -7.52 -5.91
N ARG A 151 -12.36 -8.23 -4.98
CA ARG A 151 -13.61 -8.97 -5.24
C ARG A 151 -14.86 -8.26 -4.71
N ILE A 152 -14.73 -7.16 -3.99
CA ILE A 152 -15.87 -6.30 -3.69
C ILE A 152 -16.37 -5.75 -5.04
N PRO A 153 -17.62 -5.99 -5.44
CA PRO A 153 -18.14 -5.45 -6.68
C PRO A 153 -17.99 -3.94 -6.71
N LEU A 154 -17.40 -3.40 -7.76
CA LEU A 154 -17.27 -1.95 -7.97
C LEU A 154 -18.62 -1.24 -7.85
N GLU A 155 -19.70 -1.93 -8.17
CA GLU A 155 -21.07 -1.47 -7.96
C GLU A 155 -21.38 -1.14 -6.49
N GLY A 156 -20.95 -1.99 -5.55
CA GLY A 156 -21.10 -1.71 -4.11
C GLY A 156 -20.28 -0.50 -3.66
N LEU A 157 -19.10 -0.27 -4.25
CA LEU A 157 -18.25 0.88 -3.94
C LEU A 157 -18.82 2.19 -4.51
N THR A 158 -19.44 2.16 -5.69
CA THR A 158 -20.03 3.35 -6.31
C THR A 158 -21.23 3.89 -5.52
N HIS A 159 -21.98 3.02 -4.85
CA HIS A 159 -23.08 3.44 -3.98
C HIS A 159 -22.62 4.12 -2.67
N MET A 160 -21.35 3.97 -2.31
CA MET A 160 -20.78 4.60 -1.11
C MET A 160 -20.27 6.02 -1.35
N VAL A 161 -20.19 6.46 -2.60
CA VAL A 161 -19.80 7.83 -2.97
C VAL A 161 -21.06 8.67 -3.12
N PRO A 162 -21.27 9.70 -2.28
CA PRO A 162 -22.44 10.55 -2.43
C PRO A 162 -22.44 11.27 -3.80
N PRO A 163 -23.59 11.50 -4.42
CA PRO A 163 -23.68 12.25 -5.65
C PRO A 163 -22.97 13.61 -5.54
N GLY A 164 -22.00 13.87 -6.42
CA GLY A 164 -21.19 15.09 -6.38
C GLY A 164 -19.99 15.03 -5.44
N GLY A 165 -19.74 13.90 -4.78
CA GLY A 165 -18.54 13.65 -4.00
C GLY A 165 -17.32 13.47 -4.91
N ALA A 166 -16.28 14.26 -4.71
CA ALA A 166 -15.00 14.08 -5.40
C ALA A 166 -14.32 12.80 -4.90
N GLY A 167 -14.11 11.89 -5.81
CA GLY A 167 -13.24 10.75 -5.85
C GLY A 167 -12.59 10.26 -4.56
N ILE A 168 -13.29 9.37 -3.85
CA ILE A 168 -12.62 8.36 -3.05
C ILE A 168 -12.54 7.15 -3.98
N GLY A 169 -11.42 6.94 -4.64
CA GLY A 169 -11.22 5.77 -5.47
C GLY A 169 -10.39 6.05 -6.72
N MET A 170 -9.87 5.00 -7.29
CA MET A 170 -9.23 5.04 -8.61
C MET A 170 -10.28 5.35 -9.66
N HIS A 171 -10.12 6.46 -10.37
CA HIS A 171 -10.91 6.73 -11.55
C HIS A 171 -10.36 5.92 -12.71
N VAL A 172 -11.10 4.91 -13.15
CA VAL A 172 -10.89 4.32 -14.46
C VAL A 172 -11.66 5.19 -15.46
N ILE A 173 -10.95 6.07 -16.13
CA ILE A 173 -11.53 6.81 -17.26
C ILE A 173 -11.40 5.91 -18.49
N PRO A 174 -12.48 5.38 -19.05
CA PRO A 174 -12.42 4.64 -20.29
C PRO A 174 -12.19 5.64 -21.43
N VAL A 175 -10.93 5.85 -21.80
CA VAL A 175 -10.57 6.80 -22.84
C VAL A 175 -10.56 6.10 -24.19
N GLN A 176 -11.69 6.03 -24.84
CA GLN A 176 -11.75 5.88 -26.31
C GLN A 176 -11.95 7.21 -27.03
N LYS A 177 -12.03 8.32 -26.30
CA LYS A 177 -12.21 9.65 -26.87
C LYS A 177 -11.46 10.65 -26.01
N GLU A 178 -10.61 11.44 -26.63
CA GLU A 178 -9.98 12.58 -26.00
C GLU A 178 -11.08 13.51 -25.47
N VAL A 179 -11.19 13.58 -24.15
CA VAL A 179 -12.04 14.56 -23.50
C VAL A 179 -11.19 15.81 -23.34
N ASP A 180 -11.40 16.75 -24.23
CA ASP A 180 -10.77 18.06 -24.16
C ASP A 180 -11.38 18.82 -22.96
N MET A 181 -10.82 18.57 -21.80
CA MET A 181 -11.12 19.30 -20.58
C MET A 181 -10.17 20.49 -20.51
N CYS A 182 -10.62 21.64 -20.99
CA CYS A 182 -9.89 22.89 -20.99
C CYS A 182 -9.54 23.42 -19.57
N ASN A 183 -8.94 22.59 -18.71
CA ASN A 183 -8.52 22.97 -17.37
C ASN A 183 -7.11 22.46 -17.07
N GLU A 184 -6.32 23.29 -16.39
CA GLU A 184 -4.96 22.97 -15.92
C GLU A 184 -4.85 21.69 -15.07
N ALA A 185 -5.97 21.14 -14.60
CA ALA A 185 -6.06 19.85 -13.88
C ALA A 185 -5.56 18.65 -14.69
N ILE A 186 -5.53 18.73 -16.03
CA ILE A 186 -5.08 17.64 -16.91
C ILE A 186 -3.59 17.31 -16.72
N SER A 187 -2.77 18.25 -16.32
CA SER A 187 -1.34 18.03 -16.10
C SER A 187 -1.07 17.05 -14.98
N LEU A 188 -1.94 16.97 -13.96
CA LEU A 188 -1.79 16.07 -12.81
C LEU A 188 -2.09 14.61 -13.16
N GLU A 189 -2.87 14.36 -14.20
CA GLU A 189 -3.22 13.01 -14.67
C GLU A 189 -2.22 12.47 -15.72
N LYS A 190 -1.33 13.31 -16.25
CA LYS A 190 -0.29 12.88 -17.19
C LYS A 190 0.85 12.24 -16.42
N ILE A 191 1.12 10.99 -16.69
CA ILE A 191 2.26 10.28 -16.10
C ILE A 191 3.59 11.02 -16.38
N SER A 192 3.74 11.65 -17.55
CA SER A 192 4.90 12.45 -17.92
C SER A 192 5.17 13.57 -16.92
N TYR A 193 4.12 14.26 -16.45
CA TYR A 193 4.26 15.33 -15.44
C TYR A 193 4.95 14.83 -14.15
N TRP A 194 4.54 13.65 -13.68
CA TRP A 194 5.11 13.05 -12.47
C TRP A 194 6.52 12.52 -12.70
N LEU A 195 6.77 11.95 -13.86
CA LEU A 195 8.10 11.49 -14.25
C LEU A 195 9.08 12.66 -14.36
N ASP A 196 8.68 13.75 -15.00
CA ASP A 196 9.50 14.95 -15.12
C ASP A 196 9.76 15.62 -13.77
N LYS A 197 8.71 15.69 -12.92
CA LYS A 197 8.80 16.25 -11.57
C LYS A 197 9.81 15.52 -10.68
N TYR A 198 9.92 14.21 -10.82
CA TYR A 198 10.79 13.36 -10.02
C TYR A 198 11.91 12.73 -10.85
N GLU A 199 12.40 13.47 -11.87
CA GLU A 199 13.42 12.99 -12.79
C GLU A 199 14.61 12.37 -12.04
N GLY A 200 14.99 11.14 -12.46
CA GLY A 200 16.09 10.40 -11.87
C GLY A 200 15.78 9.67 -10.56
N LYS A 201 14.59 9.82 -9.99
CA LYS A 201 14.17 9.16 -8.75
C LYS A 201 13.06 8.14 -9.02
N TYR A 202 13.44 7.01 -9.59
CA TYR A 202 12.52 5.90 -9.87
C TYR A 202 13.07 4.59 -9.35
N ALA A 203 12.19 3.74 -8.82
CA ALA A 203 12.51 2.38 -8.43
C ALA A 203 11.47 1.39 -8.94
N ALA A 204 11.91 0.19 -9.23
CA ALA A 204 11.04 -0.96 -9.46
C ALA A 204 11.02 -1.84 -8.22
N SER A 205 9.86 -2.38 -7.92
CA SER A 205 9.65 -3.37 -6.86
C SER A 205 8.66 -4.44 -7.33
N PRO A 206 8.66 -5.63 -6.69
CA PRO A 206 7.69 -6.66 -7.00
C PRO A 206 6.25 -6.13 -6.88
N CYS A 207 5.38 -6.56 -7.78
CA CYS A 207 3.99 -6.11 -7.80
C CYS A 207 3.16 -6.83 -6.73
N SER A 208 2.67 -6.09 -5.75
CA SER A 208 1.80 -6.57 -4.68
C SER A 208 0.55 -7.29 -5.20
N CYS A 209 -0.15 -6.71 -6.18
CA CYS A 209 -1.35 -7.31 -6.77
C CYS A 209 -1.08 -8.64 -7.46
N ARG A 210 0.05 -8.77 -8.17
CA ARG A 210 0.42 -10.02 -8.82
C ARG A 210 0.84 -11.09 -7.83
N LYS A 211 1.56 -10.72 -6.78
CA LYS A 211 1.90 -11.65 -5.69
C LYS A 211 0.64 -12.20 -5.01
N SER A 212 -0.33 -11.35 -4.73
CA SER A 212 -1.61 -11.76 -4.20
C SER A 212 -2.34 -12.74 -5.14
N ARG A 213 -2.40 -12.45 -6.44
CA ARG A 213 -3.02 -13.34 -7.41
C ARG A 213 -2.33 -14.70 -7.52
N LYS A 214 -1.01 -14.71 -7.47
CA LYS A 214 -0.23 -15.95 -7.49
C LYS A 214 -0.55 -16.87 -6.30
N THR A 215 -0.91 -16.32 -5.15
CA THR A 215 -1.32 -17.10 -3.97
C THR A 215 -2.57 -17.96 -4.23
N TYR A 216 -3.37 -17.62 -5.24
CA TYR A 216 -4.58 -18.34 -5.65
C TYR A 216 -4.42 -19.09 -6.98
N ASP A 217 -3.20 -19.27 -7.45
CA ASP A 217 -2.92 -19.83 -8.78
C ASP A 217 -3.62 -19.04 -9.92
N GLU A 218 -3.92 -17.77 -9.66
CA GLU A 218 -4.48 -16.84 -10.63
C GLU A 218 -3.40 -15.83 -11.02
N GLY A 219 -3.26 -15.51 -12.27
CA GLY A 219 -2.29 -14.49 -12.71
C GLY A 219 -1.98 -14.55 -14.19
N CYS A 220 -1.26 -13.55 -14.68
CA CYS A 220 -0.69 -13.59 -16.01
C CYS A 220 0.41 -14.64 -16.07
N ALA A 221 0.22 -15.63 -16.92
CA ALA A 221 1.19 -16.72 -17.13
C ALA A 221 2.53 -16.20 -17.71
N ASP A 222 2.50 -15.04 -18.39
CA ASP A 222 3.61 -14.57 -19.21
C ASP A 222 4.66 -13.74 -18.45
N ASP A 223 4.31 -13.20 -17.26
CA ASP A 223 5.26 -12.48 -16.41
C ASP A 223 4.87 -12.66 -14.92
N PRO A 224 5.38 -13.72 -14.27
CA PRO A 224 5.12 -13.96 -12.85
C PRO A 224 5.73 -12.87 -11.94
N GLU A 225 6.66 -12.06 -12.44
CA GLU A 225 7.43 -11.09 -11.66
C GLU A 225 6.99 -9.65 -11.89
N GLY A 226 5.80 -9.39 -12.44
CA GLY A 226 5.35 -8.02 -12.71
C GLY A 226 5.78 -7.00 -11.66
N TRP A 227 6.22 -5.84 -12.15
CA TRP A 227 6.84 -4.80 -11.33
C TRP A 227 5.90 -3.62 -11.12
N CYS A 228 5.98 -3.03 -9.92
CA CYS A 228 5.46 -1.69 -9.64
C CYS A 228 6.59 -0.67 -9.77
N ILE A 229 6.25 0.53 -10.20
CA ILE A 229 7.22 1.65 -10.28
C ILE A 229 6.88 2.62 -9.15
N ALA A 230 7.83 2.85 -8.27
CA ALA A 230 7.79 3.90 -7.27
C ALA A 230 8.56 5.14 -7.77
N ILE A 231 8.06 6.32 -7.47
CA ILE A 231 8.66 7.59 -7.90
C ILE A 231 8.88 8.52 -6.69
N GLY A 232 9.86 9.40 -6.78
CA GLY A 232 10.20 10.33 -5.70
C GLY A 232 10.78 9.60 -4.49
N ASP A 233 10.49 10.08 -3.30
CA ASP A 233 11.01 9.51 -2.03
C ASP A 233 10.46 8.11 -1.75
N MET A 234 9.34 7.74 -2.35
CA MET A 234 8.86 6.36 -2.32
C MET A 234 9.82 5.39 -3.02
N ALA A 235 10.60 5.85 -3.99
CA ALA A 235 11.63 5.02 -4.61
C ALA A 235 12.73 4.65 -3.60
N ASP A 236 13.16 5.60 -2.76
CA ASP A 236 14.14 5.37 -1.70
C ASP A 236 13.57 4.36 -0.67
N TYR A 237 12.34 4.59 -0.19
CA TYR A 237 11.67 3.68 0.74
C TYR A 237 11.61 2.24 0.21
N VAL A 238 11.21 2.06 -1.04
CA VAL A 238 11.10 0.75 -1.66
C VAL A 238 12.47 0.06 -1.79
N VAL A 239 13.51 0.78 -2.19
CA VAL A 239 14.86 0.22 -2.33
C VAL A 239 15.45 -0.15 -0.96
N GLU A 240 15.18 0.64 0.06
CA GLU A 240 15.70 0.40 1.41
C GLU A 240 14.96 -0.72 2.16
N THR A 241 13.67 -0.93 1.87
CA THR A 241 12.83 -1.88 2.62
C THR A 241 12.51 -3.17 1.87
N GLN A 242 12.57 -3.18 0.53
CA GLN A 242 12.19 -4.33 -0.29
C GLN A 242 13.42 -5.07 -0.80
N LYS A 243 13.52 -6.36 -0.58
CA LYS A 243 14.66 -7.20 -1.01
C LYS A 243 14.99 -7.05 -2.50
N ASP A 244 13.96 -6.99 -3.34
CA ASP A 244 14.09 -6.88 -4.80
C ASP A 244 13.82 -5.46 -5.31
N GLY A 245 13.68 -4.49 -4.40
CA GLY A 245 13.61 -3.06 -4.74
C GLY A 245 14.92 -2.57 -5.36
N ARG A 246 14.84 -1.93 -6.51
CA ARG A 246 16.01 -1.40 -7.20
C ARG A 246 15.71 -0.09 -7.90
N TYR A 247 16.68 0.82 -7.89
CA TYR A 247 16.58 2.01 -8.72
C TYR A 247 16.60 1.65 -10.20
N ILE A 248 15.80 2.35 -10.98
CA ILE A 248 15.69 2.18 -12.42
C ILE A 248 15.88 3.50 -13.14
N CYS A 249 16.38 3.43 -14.37
CA CYS A 249 16.38 4.54 -15.31
C CYS A 249 15.37 4.24 -16.42
N LEU A 250 14.35 5.07 -16.58
CA LEU A 250 13.29 4.86 -17.57
C LEU A 250 13.81 4.81 -19.01
N LEU A 251 14.95 5.41 -19.28
CA LEU A 251 15.59 5.35 -20.60
C LEU A 251 16.09 3.95 -20.98
N TYR A 252 16.36 3.10 -19.98
CA TYR A 252 16.88 1.73 -20.21
C TYR A 252 15.83 0.64 -20.00
N THR A 253 14.69 0.95 -19.39
CA THR A 253 13.64 -0.03 -19.10
C THR A 253 12.52 -0.08 -20.15
N SER A 254 12.44 0.94 -21.00
CA SER A 254 11.56 0.91 -22.18
C SER A 254 12.37 0.38 -23.34
N PRO A 255 11.97 -0.73 -23.99
CA PRO A 255 12.64 -1.17 -25.20
C PRO A 255 12.56 -0.02 -26.22
N SER A 256 13.72 0.52 -26.56
CA SER A 256 13.82 1.56 -27.57
C SER A 256 13.30 0.97 -28.90
N PRO A 257 12.60 1.75 -29.72
CA PRO A 257 12.28 1.31 -31.09
C PRO A 257 13.52 0.86 -31.89
N ARG A 258 14.72 1.21 -31.42
CA ARG A 258 16.01 0.75 -32.00
C ARG A 258 16.34 -0.68 -31.62
N ASP A 259 15.83 -1.20 -30.51
CA ASP A 259 16.10 -2.58 -30.07
C ASP A 259 15.31 -3.60 -30.89
N TYR A 260 14.21 -3.18 -31.51
CA TYR A 260 13.46 -3.99 -32.48
C TYR A 260 14.03 -3.99 -33.92
N ALA A 261 14.94 -3.09 -34.20
CA ALA A 261 15.54 -3.00 -35.55
C ALA A 261 16.86 -3.81 -35.69
N ALA A 262 17.30 -4.46 -34.62
CA ALA A 262 18.56 -5.22 -34.58
C ALA A 262 18.37 -6.74 -34.36
N SER A 263 17.13 -7.25 -34.40
CA SER A 263 16.82 -8.68 -34.31
C SER A 263 16.28 -9.24 -35.62
#